data_261e41ffc2771a58bc67f1f7b31f625b
#
_entry.id   261e41ffc2771a58bc67f1f7b31f625b
#
_cell.length_a   1.000
_cell.length_b   1.000
_cell.length_c   1.000
_cell.angle_alpha   90.00
_cell.angle_beta   90.00
_cell.angle_gamma   90.00
#
_symmetry.space_group_name_H-M   'P 1'
#
loop_
_entity.id
_entity.type
_entity.pdbx_description
1 polymer ?
#
loop_
_entity_poly.entity_id
_entity_poly.type
_entity_poly.pdbx_seq_one_letter_code
_entity_poly.pdbx_strand_id
1 'polypeptide(L)'
;MRRSHRSISVALVLVGACATKTQTGAVIGTAGGAVVGGVIGKVAGSTAKGAIIGAVVGGAAGAIIGAQMDKQAKELEQNIKGAKVERVGEGIQVTFESGLLYDFDSDVVRAEAKTNLRELASSLEKYPGSDLLILGHTDSQGSDEYNQGLSERRANAAAGYLRSEGVSGSRIATRGLGETEPVASNDTDAGRQANRRVEVSIFASRETRAAAVKQATP
;
A
#
# COMPACT_ATOMS: atom_id res chain seq x y z
N MET A 1 52.84 -17.20 -53.44
CA MET A 1 52.03 -16.24 -52.62
C MET A 1 50.86 -16.96 -52.00
N ARG A 2 50.95 -17.37 -50.73
CA ARG A 2 49.88 -18.07 -49.95
C ARG A 2 49.22 -17.02 -49.03
N ARG A 3 47.95 -16.71 -49.24
CA ARG A 3 47.16 -15.85 -48.36
C ARG A 3 46.56 -16.73 -47.23
N SER A 4 46.95 -16.46 -46.02
CA SER A 4 46.42 -17.05 -44.79
C SER A 4 45.13 -16.33 -44.40
N HIS A 5 44.02 -17.06 -44.38
CA HIS A 5 42.77 -16.60 -43.79
C HIS A 5 42.76 -16.92 -42.28
N ARG A 6 42.85 -15.91 -41.44
CA ARG A 6 42.65 -16.05 -39.99
C ARG A 6 41.13 -15.96 -39.71
N SER A 7 40.58 -17.10 -39.34
CA SER A 7 39.20 -17.19 -38.81
C SER A 7 39.19 -16.68 -37.37
N ILE A 8 38.41 -15.62 -37.11
CA ILE A 8 38.15 -15.10 -35.78
C ILE A 8 36.92 -15.84 -35.26
N SER A 9 37.14 -16.74 -34.32
CA SER A 9 36.02 -17.38 -33.57
C SER A 9 35.52 -16.45 -32.49
N VAL A 10 34.29 -15.94 -32.66
CA VAL A 10 33.57 -15.18 -31.61
C VAL A 10 32.95 -16.21 -30.64
N ALA A 11 33.51 -16.28 -29.45
CA ALA A 11 32.95 -17.08 -28.37
C ALA A 11 31.75 -16.33 -27.76
N LEU A 12 30.56 -16.86 -27.99
CA LEU A 12 29.32 -16.37 -27.37
C LEU A 12 29.26 -16.89 -25.92
N VAL A 13 29.56 -16.03 -24.96
CA VAL A 13 29.40 -16.31 -23.54
C VAL A 13 27.92 -16.21 -23.17
N LEU A 14 27.24 -17.32 -23.05
CA LEU A 14 25.93 -17.45 -22.44
C LEU A 14 26.06 -17.26 -20.92
N VAL A 15 25.78 -16.04 -20.43
CA VAL A 15 25.60 -15.81 -19.01
C VAL A 15 24.23 -16.37 -18.60
N GLY A 16 24.24 -17.58 -18.03
CA GLY A 16 23.07 -18.16 -17.40
C GLY A 16 22.70 -17.38 -16.16
N ALA A 17 21.69 -16.53 -16.25
CA ALA A 17 21.10 -15.88 -15.10
C ALA A 17 20.29 -16.92 -14.31
N CYS A 18 20.81 -17.37 -13.17
CA CYS A 18 20.04 -18.10 -12.18
C CYS A 18 18.97 -17.15 -11.61
N ALA A 19 17.76 -17.23 -12.13
CA ALA A 19 16.60 -16.54 -11.57
C ALA A 19 16.26 -17.19 -10.22
N THR A 20 16.61 -16.53 -9.13
CA THR A 20 16.15 -16.92 -7.80
C THR A 20 14.66 -16.68 -7.68
N LYS A 21 13.94 -17.63 -7.03
CA LYS A 21 12.46 -17.62 -6.85
C LYS A 21 11.88 -16.40 -6.15
N THR A 22 12.68 -15.39 -5.78
CA THR A 22 12.26 -14.17 -5.10
C THR A 22 11.83 -13.05 -6.08
N GLN A 23 12.01 -13.21 -7.40
CA GLN A 23 11.69 -12.17 -8.40
C GLN A 23 10.32 -12.32 -9.06
N THR A 24 9.56 -13.36 -8.75
CA THR A 24 8.25 -13.60 -9.40
C THR A 24 7.15 -12.64 -8.95
N GLY A 25 7.37 -11.82 -7.90
CA GLY A 25 6.41 -10.82 -7.42
C GLY A 25 6.50 -9.46 -8.10
N ALA A 26 7.60 -9.15 -8.80
CA ALA A 26 7.86 -7.79 -9.28
C ALA A 26 7.44 -7.53 -10.74
N VAL A 27 7.06 -8.55 -11.52
CA VAL A 27 6.81 -8.41 -12.97
C VAL A 27 5.33 -8.32 -13.34
N ILE A 28 4.40 -8.58 -12.41
CA ILE A 28 2.96 -8.58 -12.71
C ILE A 28 2.32 -7.19 -12.59
N GLY A 29 3.06 -6.17 -12.14
CA GLY A 29 2.55 -4.80 -11.95
C GLY A 29 2.54 -3.89 -13.17
N THR A 30 3.17 -4.26 -14.29
CA THR A 30 3.39 -3.33 -15.41
C THR A 30 2.37 -3.40 -16.54
N ALA A 31 1.48 -4.38 -16.54
CA ALA A 31 0.45 -4.50 -17.57
C ALA A 31 -0.95 -4.52 -16.95
N GLY A 32 -1.43 -3.34 -16.65
CA GLY A 32 -2.88 -3.20 -16.39
C GLY A 32 -3.28 -3.28 -14.94
N GLY A 33 -3.46 -2.14 -14.42
CA GLY A 33 -4.54 -1.79 -13.57
C GLY A 33 -4.84 -2.55 -12.33
N ALA A 34 -4.83 -1.76 -11.36
CA ALA A 34 -5.83 -1.75 -10.34
C ALA A 34 -5.64 -2.71 -9.19
N VAL A 35 -5.32 -2.11 -8.15
CA VAL A 35 -5.55 -2.59 -6.79
C VAL A 35 -7.04 -2.88 -6.55
N VAL A 36 -7.93 -2.27 -7.29
CA VAL A 36 -9.37 -2.60 -7.29
C VAL A 36 -9.61 -3.75 -8.28
N GLY A 37 -9.22 -4.96 -7.90
CA GLY A 37 -9.46 -6.19 -8.67
C GLY A 37 -8.23 -7.02 -9.03
N GLY A 38 -6.99 -6.58 -8.73
CA GLY A 38 -5.77 -7.33 -8.97
C GLY A 38 -5.22 -8.02 -7.72
N VAL A 39 -4.38 -9.03 -7.92
CA VAL A 39 -3.66 -9.70 -6.83
C VAL A 39 -2.67 -8.72 -6.19
N ILE A 40 -2.99 -8.22 -4.99
CA ILE A 40 -2.07 -7.41 -4.21
C ILE A 40 -0.96 -8.33 -3.70
N GLY A 41 0.24 -8.17 -4.24
CA GLY A 41 1.40 -8.92 -3.82
C GLY A 41 1.92 -8.45 -2.45
N LYS A 42 2.45 -9.39 -1.67
CA LYS A 42 3.12 -9.08 -0.40
C LYS A 42 4.59 -8.74 -0.69
N VAL A 43 5.06 -7.58 -0.26
CA VAL A 43 6.47 -7.16 -0.39
C VAL A 43 7.07 -6.97 1.00
N ALA A 44 8.21 -7.60 1.26
CA ALA A 44 8.88 -7.57 2.55
C ALA A 44 7.94 -7.88 3.75
N GLY A 45 7.02 -8.84 3.56
CA GLY A 45 6.08 -9.24 4.61
C GLY A 45 4.86 -8.33 4.77
N SER A 46 4.69 -7.28 3.97
CA SER A 46 3.58 -6.32 4.09
C SER A 46 2.78 -6.21 2.79
N THR A 47 1.48 -6.47 2.90
CA THR A 47 0.50 -6.26 1.82
C THR A 47 0.31 -4.76 1.55
N ALA A 48 0.33 -3.90 2.59
CA ALA A 48 0.24 -2.46 2.43
C ALA A 48 1.36 -1.90 1.56
N LYS A 49 2.61 -2.24 1.88
CA LYS A 49 3.78 -1.83 1.07
C LYS A 49 3.73 -2.44 -0.33
N GLY A 50 3.27 -3.68 -0.44
CA GLY A 50 3.10 -4.36 -1.73
C GLY A 50 2.13 -3.63 -2.66
N ALA A 51 1.04 -3.11 -2.14
CA ALA A 51 0.06 -2.32 -2.92
C ALA A 51 0.68 -1.02 -3.45
N ILE A 52 1.42 -0.29 -2.60
CA ILE A 52 2.09 0.96 -2.99
C ILE A 52 3.18 0.69 -4.03
N ILE A 53 4.06 -0.30 -3.78
CA ILE A 53 5.17 -0.63 -4.68
C ILE A 53 4.65 -1.17 -6.02
N GLY A 54 3.54 -1.92 -6.02
CA GLY A 54 2.88 -2.37 -7.24
C GLY A 54 2.27 -1.24 -8.08
N ALA A 55 2.09 -0.06 -7.50
CA ALA A 55 1.59 1.13 -8.19
C ALA A 55 2.70 2.08 -8.70
N VAL A 56 3.98 1.76 -8.48
CA VAL A 56 5.12 2.59 -8.91
C VAL A 56 5.25 2.57 -10.44
N VAL A 57 5.50 3.73 -11.04
CA VAL A 57 5.76 3.88 -12.47
C VAL A 57 7.24 4.18 -12.77
N GLY A 58 7.96 4.79 -11.83
CA GLY A 58 9.38 5.12 -11.96
C GLY A 58 9.71 6.25 -12.93
N GLY A 59 10.98 6.58 -13.05
CA GLY A 59 11.46 7.61 -13.99
C GLY A 59 10.88 9.00 -13.73
N ALA A 60 10.77 9.81 -14.80
CA ALA A 60 10.24 11.17 -14.73
C ALA A 60 8.75 11.20 -14.31
N ALA A 61 7.96 10.22 -14.74
CA ALA A 61 6.56 10.07 -14.31
C ALA A 61 6.45 9.81 -12.81
N GLY A 62 7.29 8.93 -12.27
CA GLY A 62 7.36 8.67 -10.84
C GLY A 62 7.78 9.87 -10.02
N ALA A 63 8.67 10.73 -10.56
CA ALA A 63 9.05 11.97 -9.90
C ALA A 63 7.87 12.95 -9.77
N ILE A 64 7.00 13.04 -10.78
CA ILE A 64 5.78 13.86 -10.75
C ILE A 64 4.82 13.35 -9.65
N ILE A 65 4.57 12.05 -9.64
CA ILE A 65 3.71 11.41 -8.63
C ILE A 65 4.33 11.57 -7.23
N GLY A 66 5.62 11.30 -7.10
CA GLY A 66 6.35 11.40 -5.84
C GLY A 66 6.25 12.79 -5.22
N ALA A 67 6.44 13.85 -6.01
CA ALA A 67 6.32 15.23 -5.54
C ALA A 67 4.91 15.57 -5.01
N GLN A 68 3.87 15.01 -5.62
CA GLN A 68 2.49 15.16 -5.11
C GLN A 68 2.30 14.41 -3.80
N MET A 69 2.79 13.16 -3.73
CA MET A 69 2.69 12.34 -2.52
C MET A 69 3.50 12.92 -1.36
N ASP A 70 4.64 13.58 -1.62
CA ASP A 70 5.42 14.26 -0.59
C ASP A 70 4.64 15.39 0.07
N LYS A 71 3.91 16.19 -0.72
CA LYS A 71 3.05 17.25 -0.20
C LYS A 71 1.89 16.67 0.62
N GLN A 72 1.23 15.65 0.07
CA GLN A 72 0.12 14.99 0.75
C GLN A 72 0.56 14.33 2.05
N ALA A 73 1.69 13.61 2.08
CA ALA A 73 2.22 12.98 3.28
C ALA A 73 2.50 14.00 4.38
N LYS A 74 3.15 15.12 4.03
CA LYS A 74 3.46 16.19 4.98
C LYS A 74 2.19 16.83 5.58
N GLU A 75 1.16 17.03 4.78
CA GLU A 75 -0.13 17.54 5.28
C GLU A 75 -0.80 16.52 6.21
N LEU A 76 -0.79 15.22 5.86
CA LEU A 76 -1.34 14.17 6.71
C LEU A 76 -0.59 14.05 8.05
N GLU A 77 0.75 14.14 8.06
CA GLU A 77 1.56 14.14 9.28
C GLU A 77 1.20 15.31 10.22
N GLN A 78 0.87 16.48 9.66
CA GLN A 78 0.49 17.66 10.44
C GLN A 78 -0.92 17.57 11.01
N ASN A 79 -1.85 16.99 10.26
CA ASN A 79 -3.29 17.05 10.56
C ASN A 79 -3.80 15.82 11.30
N ILE A 80 -3.26 14.62 11.02
CA ILE A 80 -3.70 13.39 11.67
C ILE A 80 -2.89 13.15 12.95
N LYS A 81 -3.58 13.09 14.09
CA LYS A 81 -2.93 12.92 15.39
C LYS A 81 -2.93 11.45 15.82
N GLY A 82 -1.81 10.98 16.36
CA GLY A 82 -1.69 9.60 16.88
C GLY A 82 -1.61 8.50 15.81
N ALA A 83 -1.55 8.86 14.53
CA ALA A 83 -1.25 7.92 13.47
C ALA A 83 0.20 8.10 12.98
N LYS A 84 0.78 7.03 12.48
CA LYS A 84 2.09 7.06 11.82
C LYS A 84 1.91 7.22 10.32
N VAL A 85 2.48 8.27 9.75
CA VAL A 85 2.47 8.53 8.30
C VAL A 85 3.88 8.29 7.76
N GLU A 86 4.00 7.47 6.75
CA GLU A 86 5.29 7.10 6.14
C GLU A 86 5.22 7.19 4.61
N ARG A 87 6.26 7.75 4.00
CA ARG A 87 6.46 7.65 2.55
C ARG A 87 6.99 6.26 2.19
N VAL A 88 6.36 5.61 1.23
CA VAL A 88 6.77 4.30 0.72
C VAL A 88 6.80 4.38 -0.81
N GLY A 89 7.99 4.38 -1.41
CA GLY A 89 8.09 4.54 -2.87
C GLY A 89 7.35 5.78 -3.39
N GLU A 90 6.42 5.60 -4.32
CA GLU A 90 5.56 6.66 -4.88
C GLU A 90 4.19 6.75 -4.19
N GLY A 91 4.05 6.27 -2.95
CA GLY A 91 2.81 6.31 -2.18
C GLY A 91 3.02 6.66 -0.71
N ILE A 92 1.96 6.57 0.07
CA ILE A 92 1.92 6.91 1.49
C ILE A 92 1.28 5.75 2.25
N GLN A 93 1.85 5.37 3.37
CA GLN A 93 1.24 4.47 4.33
C GLN A 93 0.86 5.27 5.58
N VAL A 94 -0.41 5.21 5.97
CA VAL A 94 -0.91 5.74 7.23
C VAL A 94 -1.30 4.56 8.12
N THR A 95 -0.70 4.46 9.30
CA THR A 95 -0.96 3.39 10.26
C THR A 95 -1.64 3.96 11.49
N PHE A 96 -2.82 3.44 11.80
CA PHE A 96 -3.59 3.74 13.01
C PHE A 96 -3.52 2.53 13.94
N GLU A 97 -3.15 2.72 15.20
CA GLU A 97 -3.41 1.71 16.21
C GLU A 97 -4.92 1.50 16.34
N SER A 98 -5.38 0.24 16.46
CA SER A 98 -6.83 -0.05 16.55
C SER A 98 -7.49 0.65 17.73
N GLY A 99 -6.81 0.78 18.86
CA GLY A 99 -7.33 1.50 20.03
C GLY A 99 -7.57 2.99 19.78
N LEU A 100 -6.97 3.59 18.75
CA LEU A 100 -7.29 4.94 18.31
C LEU A 100 -8.63 4.99 17.56
N LEU A 101 -8.93 3.95 16.77
CA LEU A 101 -10.11 3.94 15.90
C LEU A 101 -11.33 3.25 16.53
N TYR A 102 -11.13 2.19 17.34
CA TYR A 102 -12.18 1.31 17.86
C TYR A 102 -11.97 1.01 19.35
N ASP A 103 -13.06 0.76 20.06
CA ASP A 103 -12.99 0.17 21.39
C ASP A 103 -12.59 -1.30 21.32
N PHE A 104 -12.28 -1.88 22.49
CA PHE A 104 -11.96 -3.29 22.59
C PHE A 104 -13.10 -4.14 22.02
N ASP A 105 -12.77 -5.12 21.22
CA ASP A 105 -13.71 -6.04 20.58
C ASP A 105 -14.83 -5.35 19.74
N SER A 106 -14.56 -4.15 19.23
CA SER A 106 -15.51 -3.34 18.47
C SER A 106 -14.96 -3.01 17.08
N ASP A 107 -15.86 -2.80 16.15
CA ASP A 107 -15.64 -2.25 14.80
C ASP A 107 -16.36 -0.90 14.60
N VAL A 108 -16.98 -0.37 15.66
CA VAL A 108 -17.62 0.95 15.64
C VAL A 108 -16.55 2.03 15.77
N VAL A 109 -16.47 2.92 14.79
CA VAL A 109 -15.51 4.04 14.79
C VAL A 109 -15.81 4.98 15.95
N ARG A 110 -14.82 5.19 16.82
CA ARG A 110 -14.90 6.09 17.97
C ARG A 110 -15.12 7.54 17.55
N ALA A 111 -15.77 8.31 18.41
CA ALA A 111 -16.04 9.73 18.14
C ALA A 111 -14.73 10.52 17.92
N GLU A 112 -13.71 10.24 18.73
CA GLU A 112 -12.40 10.90 18.66
C GLU A 112 -11.67 10.57 17.35
N ALA A 113 -11.83 9.33 16.86
CA ALA A 113 -11.23 8.87 15.61
C ALA A 113 -11.83 9.53 14.37
N LYS A 114 -13.08 9.95 14.44
CA LYS A 114 -13.78 10.60 13.32
C LYS A 114 -13.08 11.87 12.84
N THR A 115 -12.43 12.61 13.74
CA THR A 115 -11.63 13.77 13.35
C THR A 115 -10.46 13.38 12.45
N ASN A 116 -9.68 12.36 12.83
CA ASN A 116 -8.56 11.87 12.02
C ASN A 116 -9.01 11.34 10.66
N LEU A 117 -10.11 10.58 10.62
CA LEU A 117 -10.65 10.05 9.37
C LEU A 117 -11.24 11.17 8.49
N ARG A 118 -11.77 12.25 9.06
CA ARG A 118 -12.21 13.43 8.31
C ARG A 118 -11.03 14.18 7.71
N GLU A 119 -9.93 14.35 8.44
CA GLU A 119 -8.70 14.94 7.90
C GLU A 119 -8.14 14.09 6.75
N LEU A 120 -8.19 12.76 6.88
CA LEU A 120 -7.83 11.86 5.80
C LEU A 120 -8.76 12.05 4.58
N ALA A 121 -10.08 12.13 4.78
CA ALA A 121 -11.04 12.34 3.71
C ALA A 121 -10.79 13.69 3.00
N SER A 122 -10.59 14.78 3.75
CA SER A 122 -10.28 16.11 3.22
C SER A 122 -9.00 16.11 2.37
N SER A 123 -7.98 15.39 2.83
CA SER A 123 -6.75 15.20 2.03
C SER A 123 -7.04 14.45 0.73
N LEU A 124 -7.88 13.41 0.76
CA LEU A 124 -8.23 12.64 -0.44
C LEU A 124 -9.10 13.41 -1.43
N GLU A 125 -9.92 14.34 -0.96
CA GLU A 125 -10.65 15.28 -1.81
C GLU A 125 -9.71 16.28 -2.48
N LYS A 126 -8.75 16.82 -1.73
CA LYS A 126 -7.71 17.71 -2.26
C LYS A 126 -6.80 17.04 -3.29
N TYR A 127 -6.57 15.72 -3.14
CA TYR A 127 -5.76 14.89 -4.03
C TYR A 127 -6.60 13.79 -4.70
N PRO A 128 -7.49 14.14 -5.65
CA PRO A 128 -8.47 13.20 -6.22
C PRO A 128 -7.86 12.09 -7.07
N GLY A 129 -6.60 12.23 -7.48
CA GLY A 129 -5.88 11.24 -8.28
C GLY A 129 -5.29 10.08 -7.50
N SER A 130 -5.71 9.83 -6.26
CA SER A 130 -5.20 8.75 -5.40
C SER A 130 -6.26 7.68 -5.17
N ASP A 131 -5.85 6.42 -5.13
CA ASP A 131 -6.63 5.27 -4.67
C ASP A 131 -6.14 4.82 -3.30
N LEU A 132 -6.99 4.08 -2.58
CA LEU A 132 -6.71 3.57 -1.25
C LEU A 132 -6.90 2.07 -1.14
N LEU A 133 -6.03 1.45 -0.36
CA LEU A 133 -6.25 0.12 0.21
C LEU A 133 -6.23 0.24 1.73
N ILE A 134 -7.31 -0.17 2.39
CA ILE A 134 -7.45 -0.19 3.84
C ILE A 134 -7.33 -1.64 4.31
N LEU A 135 -6.36 -1.89 5.18
CA LEU A 135 -6.06 -3.20 5.73
C LEU A 135 -6.32 -3.22 7.23
N GLY A 136 -7.14 -4.17 7.69
CA GLY A 136 -7.33 -4.43 9.11
C GLY A 136 -6.42 -5.56 9.59
N HIS A 137 -5.89 -5.43 10.82
CA HIS A 137 -5.06 -6.42 11.48
C HIS A 137 -5.51 -6.63 12.91
N THR A 138 -5.28 -7.84 13.44
CA THR A 138 -5.45 -8.21 14.84
C THR A 138 -4.12 -8.66 15.44
N ASP A 139 -4.10 -8.90 16.74
CA ASP A 139 -3.10 -9.75 17.38
C ASP A 139 -3.51 -11.22 17.25
N SER A 140 -2.77 -12.12 17.88
CA SER A 140 -3.01 -13.57 17.85
C SER A 140 -3.94 -14.07 18.96
N GLN A 141 -4.71 -13.20 19.60
CA GLN A 141 -5.71 -13.62 20.58
C GLN A 141 -7.04 -13.93 19.90
N GLY A 142 -7.58 -15.14 20.13
CA GLY A 142 -8.80 -15.62 19.49
C GLY A 142 -8.54 -16.68 18.43
N SER A 143 -9.57 -17.05 17.66
CA SER A 143 -9.39 -17.94 16.51
C SER A 143 -9.06 -17.17 15.25
N ASP A 144 -8.39 -17.82 14.29
CA ASP A 144 -8.05 -17.24 12.99
C ASP A 144 -9.30 -16.69 12.28
N GLU A 145 -10.42 -17.44 12.32
CA GLU A 145 -11.68 -17.04 11.67
C GLU A 145 -12.26 -15.80 12.34
N TYR A 146 -12.21 -15.74 13.67
CA TYR A 146 -12.67 -14.58 14.43
C TYR A 146 -11.84 -13.35 14.10
N ASN A 147 -10.50 -13.48 14.13
CA ASN A 147 -9.54 -12.42 13.82
C ASN A 147 -9.66 -11.94 12.36
N GLN A 148 -9.84 -12.87 11.42
CA GLN A 148 -10.11 -12.53 10.02
C GLN A 148 -11.39 -11.68 9.90
N GLY A 149 -12.49 -12.14 10.49
CA GLY A 149 -13.77 -11.43 10.45
C GLY A 149 -13.72 -10.06 11.15
N LEU A 150 -13.06 -9.94 12.31
CA LEU A 150 -12.92 -8.66 13.02
C LEU A 150 -12.10 -7.65 12.21
N SER A 151 -11.00 -8.10 11.63
CA SER A 151 -10.13 -7.24 10.80
C SER A 151 -10.85 -6.73 9.54
N GLU A 152 -11.66 -7.57 8.90
CA GLU A 152 -12.49 -7.17 7.76
C GLU A 152 -13.55 -6.12 8.15
N ARG A 153 -14.29 -6.35 9.24
CA ARG A 153 -15.29 -5.40 9.73
C ARG A 153 -14.66 -4.05 10.04
N ARG A 154 -13.49 -4.02 10.70
CA ARG A 154 -12.76 -2.78 11.01
C ARG A 154 -12.30 -2.03 9.75
N ALA A 155 -11.72 -2.73 8.77
CA ALA A 155 -11.36 -2.11 7.51
C ALA A 155 -12.59 -1.53 6.78
N ASN A 156 -13.70 -2.26 6.78
CA ASN A 156 -14.95 -1.82 6.16
C ASN A 156 -15.60 -0.63 6.91
N ALA A 157 -15.50 -0.59 8.24
CA ALA A 157 -16.04 0.53 9.04
C ALA A 157 -15.27 1.83 8.77
N ALA A 158 -13.93 1.77 8.71
CA ALA A 158 -13.10 2.92 8.32
C ALA A 158 -13.43 3.39 6.89
N ALA A 159 -13.56 2.47 5.93
CA ALA A 159 -13.96 2.77 4.56
C ALA A 159 -15.38 3.37 4.48
N GLY A 160 -16.31 2.84 5.28
CA GLY A 160 -17.68 3.36 5.40
C GLY A 160 -17.70 4.81 5.86
N TYR A 161 -16.88 5.14 6.85
CA TYR A 161 -16.76 6.51 7.34
C TYR A 161 -16.16 7.45 6.27
N LEU A 162 -15.08 7.05 5.60
CA LEU A 162 -14.50 7.85 4.51
C LEU A 162 -15.51 8.11 3.39
N ARG A 163 -16.33 7.11 3.04
CA ARG A 163 -17.42 7.29 2.06
C ARG A 163 -18.47 8.27 2.54
N SER A 164 -18.83 8.25 3.82
CA SER A 164 -19.78 9.22 4.37
C SER A 164 -19.25 10.66 4.41
N GLU A 165 -17.91 10.83 4.42
CA GLU A 165 -17.22 12.11 4.29
C GLU A 165 -16.90 12.49 2.83
N GLY A 166 -17.51 11.85 1.82
CA GLY A 166 -17.43 12.22 0.41
C GLY A 166 -16.43 11.45 -0.46
N VAL A 167 -15.57 10.60 0.11
CA VAL A 167 -14.61 9.84 -0.68
C VAL A 167 -15.32 8.79 -1.53
N SER A 168 -15.13 8.83 -2.86
CA SER A 168 -15.75 7.87 -3.78
C SER A 168 -15.39 6.42 -3.43
N GLY A 169 -16.41 5.56 -3.33
CA GLY A 169 -16.25 4.14 -3.05
C GLY A 169 -15.41 3.39 -4.10
N SER A 170 -15.37 3.89 -5.34
CA SER A 170 -14.54 3.31 -6.40
C SER A 170 -13.03 3.50 -6.17
N ARG A 171 -12.66 4.45 -5.31
CA ARG A 171 -11.27 4.70 -4.94
C ARG A 171 -10.81 3.90 -3.72
N ILE A 172 -11.71 3.17 -3.04
CA ILE A 172 -11.44 2.50 -1.77
C ILE A 172 -11.57 1.00 -1.94
N ALA A 173 -10.49 0.27 -1.70
CA ALA A 173 -10.49 -1.16 -1.49
C ALA A 173 -10.26 -1.48 -0.01
N THR A 174 -10.83 -2.57 0.50
CA THR A 174 -10.67 -3.03 1.88
C THR A 174 -10.26 -4.49 1.92
N ARG A 175 -9.49 -4.87 2.93
CA ARG A 175 -9.16 -6.27 3.21
C ARG A 175 -8.87 -6.47 4.70
N GLY A 176 -9.40 -7.54 5.29
CA GLY A 176 -8.94 -8.05 6.56
C GLY A 176 -7.77 -9.00 6.37
N LEU A 177 -6.80 -8.95 7.25
CA LEU A 177 -5.64 -9.84 7.25
C LEU A 177 -5.53 -10.62 8.57
N GLY A 178 -6.47 -10.40 9.51
CA GLY A 178 -6.41 -11.05 10.82
C GLY A 178 -5.04 -10.86 11.44
N GLU A 179 -4.45 -11.93 11.94
CA GLU A 179 -3.14 -11.98 12.58
C GLU A 179 -1.97 -12.36 11.64
N THR A 180 -2.23 -12.50 10.32
CA THR A 180 -1.27 -13.09 9.36
C THR A 180 -0.07 -12.20 9.01
N GLU A 181 -0.09 -10.93 9.39
CA GLU A 181 1.00 -9.97 9.16
C GLU A 181 1.38 -9.22 10.44
N PRO A 182 1.97 -9.90 11.45
CA PRO A 182 2.42 -9.23 12.65
C PRO A 182 3.60 -8.30 12.38
N VAL A 183 3.63 -7.13 13.04
CA VAL A 183 4.73 -6.16 13.01
C VAL A 183 5.58 -6.22 14.27
N ALA A 184 5.11 -6.91 15.32
CA ALA A 184 5.79 -7.14 16.57
C ALA A 184 5.45 -8.54 17.12
N SER A 185 6.21 -9.01 18.15
CA SER A 185 5.90 -10.29 18.78
C SER A 185 4.55 -10.25 19.50
N ASN A 186 3.74 -11.28 19.29
CA ASN A 186 2.47 -11.48 20.01
C ASN A 186 2.66 -11.96 21.46
N ASP A 187 3.89 -12.26 21.89
CA ASP A 187 4.19 -12.75 23.26
C ASP A 187 4.05 -11.62 24.30
N THR A 188 4.18 -10.36 23.88
CA THR A 188 4.11 -9.19 24.78
C THR A 188 2.86 -8.38 24.53
N ASP A 189 2.33 -7.72 25.57
CA ASP A 189 1.17 -6.83 25.46
C ASP A 189 1.44 -5.67 24.51
N ALA A 190 2.62 -5.07 24.58
CA ALA A 190 3.03 -3.99 23.69
C ALA A 190 3.09 -4.44 22.21
N GLY A 191 3.60 -5.66 21.96
CA GLY A 191 3.62 -6.22 20.62
C GLY A 191 2.23 -6.53 20.09
N ARG A 192 1.36 -7.11 20.92
CA ARG A 192 -0.04 -7.32 20.56
C ARG A 192 -0.76 -5.99 20.25
N GLN A 193 -0.51 -4.95 21.04
CA GLN A 193 -1.06 -3.62 20.75
C GLN A 193 -0.61 -3.09 19.40
N ALA A 194 0.68 -3.22 19.06
CA ALA A 194 1.21 -2.82 17.74
C ALA A 194 0.61 -3.63 16.59
N ASN A 195 0.30 -4.92 16.82
CA ASN A 195 -0.32 -5.78 15.81
C ASN A 195 -1.80 -5.41 15.56
N ARG A 196 -2.53 -4.98 16.59
CA ARG A 196 -3.89 -4.45 16.45
C ARG A 196 -3.87 -3.08 15.80
N ARG A 197 -3.95 -3.02 14.47
CA ARG A 197 -3.84 -1.78 13.69
C ARG A 197 -4.72 -1.78 12.44
N VAL A 198 -4.90 -0.60 11.88
CA VAL A 198 -5.44 -0.40 10.53
C VAL A 198 -4.39 0.36 9.71
N GLU A 199 -4.06 -0.17 8.57
CA GLU A 199 -3.15 0.45 7.61
C GLU A 199 -3.94 0.99 6.42
N VAL A 200 -3.66 2.23 6.02
CA VAL A 200 -4.20 2.85 4.81
C VAL A 200 -3.04 3.12 3.86
N SER A 201 -3.02 2.38 2.76
CA SER A 201 -2.09 2.61 1.66
C SER A 201 -2.72 3.57 0.66
N ILE A 202 -2.05 4.70 0.39
CA ILE A 202 -2.46 5.72 -0.58
C ILE A 202 -1.45 5.70 -1.73
N PHE A 203 -1.95 5.57 -2.96
CA PHE A 203 -1.11 5.52 -4.16
C PHE A 203 -1.84 6.15 -5.34
N ALA A 204 -1.09 6.56 -6.36
CA ALA A 204 -1.67 7.17 -7.55
C ALA A 204 -2.65 6.22 -8.25
N SER A 205 -3.83 6.71 -8.63
CA SER A 205 -4.80 5.97 -9.43
C SER A 205 -4.20 5.57 -10.78
N ARG A 206 -4.84 4.61 -11.44
CA ARG A 206 -4.42 4.17 -12.78
C ARG A 206 -4.40 5.33 -13.78
N GLU A 207 -5.42 6.18 -13.73
CA GLU A 207 -5.58 7.35 -14.59
C GLU A 207 -4.46 8.37 -14.33
N THR A 208 -4.15 8.64 -13.06
CA THR A 208 -3.06 9.54 -12.66
C THR A 208 -1.71 9.02 -13.13
N ARG A 209 -1.45 7.72 -12.99
CA ARG A 209 -0.22 7.09 -13.48
C ARG A 209 -0.09 7.20 -15.01
N ALA A 210 -1.18 6.93 -15.74
CA ALA A 210 -1.19 7.04 -17.19
C ALA A 210 -0.95 8.50 -17.65
N ALA A 211 -1.57 9.47 -16.98
CA ALA A 211 -1.37 10.90 -17.25
C ALA A 211 0.07 11.33 -16.99
N ALA A 212 0.68 10.89 -15.86
CA ALA A 212 2.07 11.21 -15.54
C ALA A 212 3.05 10.61 -16.56
N VAL A 213 2.83 9.38 -17.02
CA VAL A 213 3.63 8.75 -18.09
C VAL A 213 3.53 9.56 -19.38
N LYS A 214 2.31 9.95 -19.80
CA LYS A 214 2.10 10.77 -20.99
C LYS A 214 2.78 12.14 -20.88
N GLN A 215 2.76 12.77 -19.72
CA GLN A 215 3.41 14.06 -19.46
C GLN A 215 4.94 13.95 -19.47
N ALA A 216 5.50 12.82 -19.05
CA ALA A 216 6.93 12.57 -18.96
C ALA A 216 7.55 12.10 -20.29
N THR A 217 6.74 11.79 -21.30
CA THR A 217 7.21 11.37 -22.63
C THR A 217 7.24 12.60 -23.55
N PRO A 218 8.41 12.94 -24.14
CA PRO A 218 8.57 14.10 -25.02
C PRO A 218 7.77 13.99 -26.33
#